data_cde177876064b3ab8bea36bdf5bc91be
#
_entry.id   cde177876064b3ab8bea36bdf5bc91be
#
_cell.length_a   1.000
_cell.length_b   1.000
_cell.length_c   1.000
_cell.angle_alpha   90.00
_cell.angle_beta   90.00
_cell.angle_gamma   90.00
#
_symmetry.space_group_name_H-M   'P 1'
#
loop_
_entity.id
_entity.type
_entity.pdbx_description
1 polymer ?
#
loop_
_entity_poly.entity_id
_entity_poly.type
_entity_poly.pdbx_seq_one_letter_code
_entity_poly.pdbx_strand_id
1 'polypeptide(L)'
;MKRIIVTLFAFALCATSVFAQAEKIRLYEGKAPGSEKWTQTEYLFQYTTPQNPTEVGECILNVVDPEIWSYLPAQGTATGAAVLVCPGGGFTALSWHQEGPNVAKWFAAHGIAAFVLKYRIAYSGADYEEARYVADHSYGMQGRDARMQELTAKHAKIAEEQGYDRKMAWDDGRAAIAYVRKNVEKYGVNPRAIGIIGFSAGGNIVYHVALDHDEMSRPDFLGMIYPAWFEDKVPDDPMPLFIAASTAEASSANGFGDTPALYNAWNKTRQPLEIHSFTRGFHGFGYRENGQSVNIWTTLFYDFLDNCKLLNQ
;
A
#
# COMPACT_ATOMS: atom_id res chain seq x y z
N MET A 1 -69.54 -5.28 -3.27
CA MET A 1 -68.33 -5.25 -2.46
C MET A 1 -67.14 -5.06 -3.39
N LYS A 2 -66.58 -3.83 -3.44
CA LYS A 2 -65.40 -3.52 -4.28
C LYS A 2 -64.15 -3.76 -3.42
N ARG A 3 -63.27 -4.68 -3.85
CA ARG A 3 -61.96 -4.92 -3.21
C ARG A 3 -60.99 -3.86 -3.72
N ILE A 4 -60.44 -3.05 -2.83
CA ILE A 4 -59.37 -2.11 -3.09
C ILE A 4 -58.07 -2.90 -2.90
N ILE A 5 -57.28 -3.08 -3.96
CA ILE A 5 -55.92 -3.64 -3.91
C ILE A 5 -55.00 -2.45 -3.70
N VAL A 6 -54.38 -2.37 -2.51
CA VAL A 6 -53.31 -1.41 -2.20
C VAL A 6 -51.98 -2.05 -2.58
N THR A 7 -51.38 -1.61 -3.67
CA THR A 7 -50.04 -2.02 -4.09
C THR A 7 -49.03 -1.15 -3.34
N LEU A 8 -48.35 -1.73 -2.35
CA LEU A 8 -47.20 -1.10 -1.71
C LEU A 8 -45.99 -1.14 -2.66
N PHE A 9 -45.61 0.01 -3.18
CA PHE A 9 -44.29 0.18 -3.82
C PHE A 9 -43.23 0.35 -2.76
N ALA A 10 -42.44 -0.70 -2.56
CA ALA A 10 -41.20 -0.59 -1.76
C ALA A 10 -40.13 0.14 -2.61
N PHE A 11 -39.86 1.40 -2.32
CA PHE A 11 -38.72 2.10 -2.86
C PHE A 11 -37.47 1.54 -2.16
N ALA A 12 -36.71 0.71 -2.86
CA ALA A 12 -35.35 0.38 -2.46
C ALA A 12 -34.51 1.63 -2.67
N LEU A 13 -34.15 2.34 -1.58
CA LEU A 13 -33.10 3.35 -1.62
C LEU A 13 -31.79 2.60 -1.89
N CYS A 14 -31.34 2.62 -3.15
CA CYS A 14 -29.94 2.35 -3.46
C CYS A 14 -29.13 3.50 -2.88
N ALA A 15 -28.55 3.30 -1.68
CA ALA A 15 -27.54 4.18 -1.13
C ALA A 15 -26.29 4.04 -2.02
N THR A 16 -26.13 4.91 -3.00
CA THR A 16 -24.84 5.10 -3.66
C THR A 16 -23.89 5.66 -2.62
N SER A 17 -22.95 4.84 -2.16
CA SER A 17 -21.86 5.27 -1.29
C SER A 17 -21.02 6.30 -2.05
N VAL A 18 -21.33 7.57 -1.87
CA VAL A 18 -20.47 8.66 -2.32
C VAL A 18 -19.29 8.66 -1.35
N PHE A 19 -18.19 7.99 -1.73
CA PHE A 19 -16.94 8.17 -1.01
C PHE A 19 -16.56 9.65 -1.08
N ALA A 20 -16.34 10.27 0.08
CA ALA A 20 -15.78 11.61 0.12
C ALA A 20 -14.45 11.61 -0.64
N GLN A 21 -14.18 12.71 -1.37
CA GLN A 21 -12.90 12.86 -2.04
C GLN A 21 -11.77 12.70 -1.00
N ALA A 22 -10.75 11.91 -1.33
CA ALA A 22 -9.62 11.68 -0.44
C ALA A 22 -8.96 13.00 0.00
N GLU A 23 -8.85 13.22 1.31
CA GLU A 23 -8.06 14.33 1.85
C GLU A 23 -6.58 13.99 1.66
N LYS A 24 -5.82 14.93 1.08
CA LYS A 24 -4.37 14.83 0.89
C LYS A 24 -3.69 15.58 2.02
N ILE A 25 -2.90 14.87 2.79
CA ILE A 25 -2.27 15.39 4.01
C ILE A 25 -0.76 15.29 3.85
N ARG A 26 -0.05 16.39 3.91
CA ARG A 26 1.41 16.42 3.93
C ARG A 26 1.92 15.93 5.28
N LEU A 27 2.95 15.08 5.27
CA LEU A 27 3.52 14.53 6.51
C LEU A 27 4.44 15.50 7.23
N TYR A 28 5.02 16.46 6.52
CA TYR A 28 5.94 17.44 7.08
C TYR A 28 5.49 18.88 6.74
N GLU A 29 5.69 19.81 7.67
CA GLU A 29 5.30 21.23 7.47
C GLU A 29 6.13 21.94 6.41
N GLY A 30 7.31 21.44 6.08
CA GLY A 30 8.21 21.98 5.06
C GLY A 30 8.66 20.92 4.09
N LYS A 31 9.91 21.03 3.64
CA LYS A 31 10.57 19.92 2.92
C LYS A 31 10.83 18.78 3.89
N ALA A 32 10.64 17.56 3.41
CA ALA A 32 10.88 16.38 4.21
C ALA A 32 12.38 16.24 4.56
N PRO A 33 12.74 15.81 5.77
CA PRO A 33 14.14 15.70 6.20
C PRO A 33 14.97 14.82 5.27
N GLY A 34 16.13 15.32 4.84
CA GLY A 34 17.05 14.62 3.92
C GLY A 34 16.77 14.82 2.44
N SER A 35 15.60 15.41 2.07
CA SER A 35 15.26 15.71 0.67
C SER A 35 15.07 17.22 0.40
N GLU A 36 15.59 18.08 1.27
CA GLU A 36 15.40 19.53 1.20
C GLU A 36 15.92 20.15 -0.10
N LYS A 37 16.94 19.51 -0.69
CA LYS A 37 17.59 19.97 -1.92
C LYS A 37 17.03 19.32 -3.19
N TRP A 38 16.09 18.39 -3.07
CA TRP A 38 15.52 17.74 -4.23
C TRP A 38 14.59 18.68 -4.99
N THR A 39 14.75 18.71 -6.30
CA THR A 39 14.05 19.65 -7.19
C THR A 39 13.30 18.98 -8.33
N GLN A 40 13.36 17.65 -8.43
CA GLN A 40 12.65 16.91 -9.46
C GLN A 40 11.14 17.13 -9.38
N THR A 41 10.49 17.15 -10.53
CA THR A 41 9.04 17.25 -10.64
C THR A 41 8.41 15.87 -10.49
N GLU A 42 7.41 15.77 -9.63
CA GLU A 42 6.58 14.58 -9.49
C GLU A 42 5.64 14.45 -10.69
N TYR A 43 5.50 13.23 -11.22
CA TYR A 43 4.61 12.90 -12.33
C TYR A 43 3.73 11.72 -11.98
N LEU A 44 2.44 11.83 -12.32
CA LEU A 44 1.49 10.72 -12.33
C LEU A 44 1.24 10.31 -13.77
N PHE A 45 1.49 9.04 -14.08
CA PHE A 45 1.29 8.48 -15.41
C PHE A 45 0.24 7.37 -15.38
N GLN A 46 -0.59 7.35 -16.43
CA GLN A 46 -1.48 6.23 -16.72
C GLN A 46 -0.81 5.29 -17.72
N TYR A 47 -1.01 3.99 -17.53
CA TYR A 47 -0.47 2.94 -18.40
C TYR A 47 -1.45 1.77 -18.53
N THR A 48 -1.27 0.96 -19.57
CA THR A 48 -1.90 -0.35 -19.73
C THR A 48 -0.82 -1.41 -19.91
N THR A 49 -1.12 -2.66 -19.57
CA THR A 49 -0.17 -3.76 -19.72
C THR A 49 -0.64 -4.75 -20.77
N PRO A 50 0.28 -5.54 -21.39
CA PRO A 50 -0.13 -6.60 -22.33
C PRO A 50 -1.09 -7.63 -21.70
N GLN A 51 -0.96 -7.85 -20.38
CA GLN A 51 -1.80 -8.78 -19.62
C GLN A 51 -3.20 -8.23 -19.35
N ASN A 52 -3.34 -6.89 -19.26
CA ASN A 52 -4.58 -6.20 -18.97
C ASN A 52 -4.71 -4.94 -19.85
N PRO A 53 -4.93 -5.07 -21.17
CA PRO A 53 -4.92 -3.93 -22.10
C PRO A 53 -6.13 -3.00 -21.94
N THR A 54 -7.17 -3.42 -21.22
CA THR A 54 -8.38 -2.64 -20.96
C THR A 54 -8.40 -2.01 -19.55
N GLU A 55 -7.46 -2.39 -18.69
CA GLU A 55 -7.34 -1.85 -17.34
C GLU A 55 -6.26 -0.76 -17.31
N VAL A 56 -6.64 0.45 -16.91
CA VAL A 56 -5.71 1.57 -16.77
C VAL A 56 -5.11 1.51 -15.38
N GLY A 57 -3.80 1.27 -15.31
CA GLY A 57 -3.00 1.43 -14.11
C GLY A 57 -2.49 2.86 -13.98
N GLU A 58 -2.06 3.22 -12.77
CA GLU A 58 -1.40 4.50 -12.50
C GLU A 58 -0.09 4.26 -11.74
N CYS A 59 0.94 5.04 -12.08
CA CYS A 59 2.17 5.10 -11.30
C CYS A 59 2.58 6.54 -11.05
N ILE A 60 3.26 6.76 -9.91
CA ILE A 60 3.83 8.06 -9.55
C ILE A 60 5.35 7.93 -9.55
N LEU A 61 6.03 8.89 -10.18
CA LEU A 61 7.48 8.99 -10.26
C LEU A 61 7.96 10.26 -9.56
N ASN A 62 9.22 10.25 -9.10
CA ASN A 62 9.91 11.43 -8.52
C ASN A 62 9.21 12.01 -7.27
N VAL A 63 8.67 11.20 -6.38
CA VAL A 63 8.06 11.70 -5.15
C VAL A 63 9.11 12.36 -4.25
N VAL A 64 8.89 13.62 -3.95
CA VAL A 64 9.74 14.49 -3.09
C VAL A 64 9.03 14.86 -1.79
N ASP A 65 7.76 15.19 -1.92
CA ASP A 65 6.92 15.63 -0.80
C ASP A 65 5.98 14.47 -0.40
N PRO A 66 6.27 13.76 0.71
CA PRO A 66 5.45 12.64 1.13
C PRO A 66 4.12 13.10 1.71
N GLU A 67 3.07 12.37 1.34
CA GLU A 67 1.68 12.63 1.74
C GLU A 67 0.98 11.33 2.13
N ILE A 68 -0.09 11.44 2.91
CA ILE A 68 -1.10 10.39 3.05
C ILE A 68 -2.43 10.84 2.48
N TRP A 69 -3.12 9.93 1.78
CA TRP A 69 -4.45 10.18 1.22
C TRP A 69 -5.47 9.34 1.98
N SER A 70 -6.42 10.01 2.66
CA SER A 70 -7.39 9.34 3.51
C SER A 70 -8.60 8.81 2.72
N TYR A 71 -9.01 7.59 3.02
CA TYR A 71 -10.22 6.93 2.54
C TYR A 71 -10.98 6.43 3.76
N LEU A 72 -12.11 7.07 4.06
CA LEU A 72 -12.83 6.81 5.30
C LEU A 72 -14.09 5.98 5.04
N PRO A 73 -14.49 5.13 5.98
CA PRO A 73 -15.75 4.41 5.95
C PRO A 73 -16.95 5.35 5.86
N ALA A 74 -18.06 4.85 5.31
CA ALA A 74 -19.32 5.56 5.38
C ALA A 74 -19.73 5.79 6.84
N GLN A 75 -20.49 6.86 7.08
CA GLN A 75 -20.93 7.19 8.43
C GLN A 75 -21.71 6.01 9.06
N GLY A 76 -21.31 5.61 10.26
CA GLY A 76 -21.93 4.52 11.02
C GLY A 76 -21.48 3.11 10.63
N THR A 77 -20.48 2.96 9.71
CA THR A 77 -19.95 1.65 9.34
C THR A 77 -18.52 1.41 9.84
N ALA A 78 -17.92 2.40 10.51
CA ALA A 78 -16.53 2.29 10.97
C ALA A 78 -16.37 1.20 12.05
N THR A 79 -15.36 0.36 11.87
CA THR A 79 -14.94 -0.69 12.82
C THR A 79 -14.02 -0.15 13.93
N GLY A 80 -13.53 1.07 13.79
CA GLY A 80 -12.50 1.65 14.65
C GLY A 80 -11.07 1.31 14.21
N ALA A 81 -10.87 0.34 13.33
CA ALA A 81 -9.54 0.03 12.80
C ALA A 81 -9.08 1.02 11.72
N ALA A 82 -7.76 1.23 11.63
CA ALA A 82 -7.13 1.97 10.55
C ALA A 82 -5.95 1.21 9.95
N VAL A 83 -5.70 1.42 8.66
CA VAL A 83 -4.58 0.81 7.96
C VAL A 83 -3.84 1.84 7.10
N LEU A 84 -2.52 1.94 7.28
CA LEU A 84 -1.63 2.64 6.36
C LEU A 84 -1.30 1.70 5.19
N VAL A 85 -1.55 2.14 3.96
CA VAL A 85 -1.32 1.36 2.73
C VAL A 85 -0.08 1.90 2.02
N CYS A 86 0.95 1.06 1.87
CA CYS A 86 2.22 1.39 1.23
C CYS A 86 2.33 0.70 -0.13
N PRO A 87 2.13 1.43 -1.25
CA PRO A 87 2.31 0.85 -2.59
C PRO A 87 3.73 0.33 -2.83
N GLY A 88 3.90 -0.61 -3.77
CA GLY A 88 5.18 -1.03 -4.28
C GLY A 88 5.72 -0.10 -5.38
N GLY A 89 6.69 -0.61 -6.14
CA GLY A 89 7.31 0.12 -7.26
C GLY A 89 8.83 0.23 -7.16
N GLY A 90 9.46 -0.66 -6.39
CA GLY A 90 10.92 -0.82 -6.35
C GLY A 90 11.68 0.39 -5.79
N PHE A 91 11.02 1.28 -5.05
CA PHE A 91 11.56 2.56 -4.59
C PHE A 91 11.98 3.54 -5.70
N THR A 92 11.59 3.28 -6.94
CA THR A 92 11.82 4.17 -8.09
C THR A 92 10.52 4.71 -8.69
N ALA A 93 9.39 4.13 -8.30
CA ALA A 93 8.05 4.57 -8.62
C ALA A 93 7.09 4.11 -7.52
N LEU A 94 5.85 4.58 -7.56
CA LEU A 94 4.74 4.01 -6.80
C LEU A 94 3.74 3.35 -7.75
N SER A 95 3.43 2.08 -7.54
CA SER A 95 2.39 1.33 -8.24
C SER A 95 1.02 1.77 -7.69
N TRP A 96 0.57 2.98 -8.11
CA TRP A 96 -0.39 3.77 -7.36
C TRP A 96 -1.80 3.16 -7.36
N HIS A 97 -2.35 2.87 -8.54
CA HIS A 97 -3.77 2.51 -8.67
C HIS A 97 -4.15 1.25 -7.90
N GLN A 98 -3.51 0.12 -8.23
CA GLN A 98 -3.88 -1.21 -7.69
C GLN A 98 -3.29 -1.55 -6.32
N GLU A 99 -2.30 -0.81 -5.86
CA GLU A 99 -1.63 -1.03 -4.57
C GLU A 99 -1.84 0.13 -3.58
N GLY A 100 -2.59 1.15 -3.99
CA GLY A 100 -2.95 2.31 -3.19
C GLY A 100 -4.46 2.53 -3.14
N PRO A 101 -5.02 3.47 -3.94
CA PRO A 101 -6.43 3.85 -3.89
C PRO A 101 -7.45 2.70 -3.99
N ASN A 102 -7.21 1.69 -4.83
CA ASN A 102 -8.15 0.57 -4.95
C ASN A 102 -8.21 -0.25 -3.66
N VAL A 103 -7.05 -0.53 -3.06
CA VAL A 103 -6.95 -1.20 -1.76
C VAL A 103 -7.62 -0.38 -0.66
N ALA A 104 -7.33 0.93 -0.61
CA ALA A 104 -7.89 1.82 0.40
C ALA A 104 -9.41 1.95 0.29
N LYS A 105 -9.96 2.02 -0.92
CA LYS A 105 -11.42 2.01 -1.16
C LYS A 105 -12.06 0.71 -0.69
N TRP A 106 -11.39 -0.43 -0.95
CA TRP A 106 -11.88 -1.71 -0.46
C TRP A 106 -11.97 -1.73 1.07
N PHE A 107 -10.92 -1.31 1.77
CA PHE A 107 -10.92 -1.24 3.23
C PHE A 107 -12.00 -0.28 3.76
N ALA A 108 -12.11 0.91 3.18
CA ALA A 108 -13.14 1.88 3.57
C ALA A 108 -14.56 1.33 3.39
N ALA A 109 -14.82 0.59 2.30
CA ALA A 109 -16.10 -0.07 2.06
C ALA A 109 -16.41 -1.17 3.10
N HIS A 110 -15.36 -1.72 3.77
CA HIS A 110 -15.47 -2.73 4.83
C HIS A 110 -15.28 -2.14 6.24
N GLY A 111 -15.42 -0.83 6.40
CA GLY A 111 -15.44 -0.19 7.71
C GLY A 111 -14.06 0.13 8.31
N ILE A 112 -12.97 -0.07 7.57
CA ILE A 112 -11.60 0.21 8.01
C ILE A 112 -11.14 1.54 7.41
N ALA A 113 -10.74 2.52 8.25
CA ALA A 113 -10.15 3.76 7.75
C ALA A 113 -8.81 3.46 7.08
N ALA A 114 -8.62 3.89 5.83
CA ALA A 114 -7.41 3.60 5.09
C ALA A 114 -6.68 4.89 4.68
N PHE A 115 -5.35 4.85 4.75
CA PHE A 115 -4.49 5.97 4.42
C PHE A 115 -3.41 5.50 3.46
N VAL A 116 -3.43 5.99 2.21
CA VAL A 116 -2.44 5.62 1.20
C VAL A 116 -1.21 6.50 1.35
N LEU A 117 -0.06 5.89 1.57
CA LEU A 117 1.21 6.59 1.71
C LEU A 117 1.85 6.83 0.34
N LYS A 118 1.99 8.09 -0.03
CA LYS A 118 2.85 8.56 -1.12
C LYS A 118 4.21 8.89 -0.51
N TYR A 119 5.09 7.89 -0.40
CA TYR A 119 6.41 8.02 0.23
C TYR A 119 7.49 8.45 -0.77
N ARG A 120 8.60 8.99 -0.26
CA ARG A 120 9.76 9.41 -1.06
C ARG A 120 10.42 8.23 -1.76
N ILE A 121 10.76 8.44 -3.02
CA ILE A 121 11.42 7.46 -3.88
C ILE A 121 12.65 8.05 -4.55
N ALA A 122 13.51 7.20 -5.07
CA ALA A 122 14.68 7.59 -5.83
C ALA A 122 14.28 8.38 -7.09
N TYR A 123 15.22 9.21 -7.55
CA TYR A 123 15.09 9.92 -8.81
C TYR A 123 14.80 8.97 -9.99
N SER A 124 13.85 9.33 -10.85
CA SER A 124 13.37 8.48 -11.92
C SER A 124 13.00 9.24 -13.23
N GLY A 125 13.52 10.46 -13.42
CA GLY A 125 13.39 11.18 -14.68
C GLY A 125 13.65 12.68 -14.54
N ALA A 126 14.39 13.25 -15.53
CA ALA A 126 14.77 14.67 -15.55
C ALA A 126 13.61 15.60 -15.89
N ASP A 127 12.75 15.16 -16.78
CA ASP A 127 11.60 15.88 -17.31
C ASP A 127 10.45 14.93 -17.61
N TYR A 128 9.36 15.48 -18.15
CA TYR A 128 8.17 14.70 -18.47
C TYR A 128 8.46 13.56 -19.47
N GLU A 129 9.26 13.80 -20.48
CA GLU A 129 9.53 12.82 -21.56
C GLU A 129 10.38 11.65 -21.04
N GLU A 130 11.41 11.94 -20.24
CA GLU A 130 12.25 10.90 -19.64
C GLU A 130 11.44 10.09 -18.62
N ALA A 131 10.68 10.75 -17.73
CA ALA A 131 9.83 10.10 -16.75
C ALA A 131 8.71 9.29 -17.43
N ARG A 132 8.09 9.79 -18.50
CA ARG A 132 7.11 9.05 -19.31
C ARG A 132 7.71 7.79 -19.92
N TYR A 133 8.91 7.91 -20.49
CA TYR A 133 9.63 6.77 -21.04
C TYR A 133 9.86 5.69 -19.98
N VAL A 134 10.32 6.07 -18.80
CA VAL A 134 10.51 5.15 -17.65
C VAL A 134 9.19 4.46 -17.25
N ALA A 135 8.09 5.21 -17.16
CA ALA A 135 6.78 4.66 -16.83
C ALA A 135 6.32 3.62 -17.86
N ASP A 136 6.43 3.92 -19.15
CA ASP A 136 6.00 3.05 -20.24
C ASP A 136 6.82 1.74 -20.32
N HIS A 137 8.12 1.79 -19.99
CA HIS A 137 9.01 0.63 -20.03
C HIS A 137 9.08 -0.16 -18.73
N SER A 138 8.69 0.44 -17.60
CA SER A 138 8.64 -0.25 -16.31
C SER A 138 7.27 -0.87 -16.03
N TYR A 139 6.19 -0.20 -16.42
CA TYR A 139 4.81 -0.57 -16.09
C TYR A 139 3.93 -0.79 -17.33
N GLY A 140 4.25 -0.13 -18.46
CA GLY A 140 3.47 -0.15 -19.67
C GLY A 140 3.69 -1.38 -20.54
N MET A 141 3.25 -1.27 -21.80
CA MET A 141 3.33 -2.35 -22.80
C MET A 141 4.73 -2.56 -23.36
N GLN A 142 5.65 -1.65 -23.11
CA GLN A 142 7.00 -1.70 -23.64
C GLN A 142 7.94 -2.39 -22.65
N GLY A 143 8.71 -3.36 -23.13
CA GLY A 143 9.70 -4.05 -22.31
C GLY A 143 10.97 -3.20 -22.10
N ARG A 144 11.83 -3.61 -21.18
CA ARG A 144 13.12 -2.95 -20.92
C ARG A 144 14.06 -3.12 -22.11
N ASP A 145 14.50 -2.01 -22.68
CA ASP A 145 15.47 -1.94 -23.77
C ASP A 145 16.83 -1.36 -23.31
N ALA A 146 17.76 -1.14 -24.25
CA ALA A 146 19.10 -0.59 -23.96
C ALA A 146 19.02 0.82 -23.36
N ARG A 147 18.11 1.68 -23.86
CA ARG A 147 17.90 3.02 -23.32
C ARG A 147 17.39 2.98 -21.89
N MET A 148 16.45 2.06 -21.58
CA MET A 148 15.97 1.88 -20.20
C MET A 148 17.08 1.43 -19.25
N GLN A 149 18.00 0.58 -19.70
CA GLN A 149 19.17 0.18 -18.91
C GLN A 149 20.11 1.36 -18.65
N GLU A 150 20.39 2.18 -19.66
CA GLU A 150 21.19 3.40 -19.51
C GLU A 150 20.54 4.40 -18.54
N LEU A 151 19.24 4.66 -18.69
CA LEU A 151 18.49 5.54 -17.80
C LEU A 151 18.49 5.01 -16.36
N THR A 152 18.32 3.72 -16.16
CA THR A 152 18.38 3.11 -14.81
C THR A 152 19.74 3.37 -14.15
N ALA A 153 20.84 3.21 -14.87
CA ALA A 153 22.17 3.48 -14.34
C ALA A 153 22.39 4.99 -14.05
N LYS A 154 21.94 5.87 -14.97
CA LYS A 154 21.96 7.32 -14.77
C LYS A 154 21.18 7.75 -13.54
N HIS A 155 19.96 7.25 -13.38
CA HIS A 155 19.08 7.60 -12.26
C HIS A 155 19.63 7.12 -10.92
N ALA A 156 20.22 5.91 -10.87
CA ALA A 156 20.87 5.39 -9.67
C ALA A 156 22.01 6.31 -9.21
N LYS A 157 22.82 6.81 -10.16
CA LYS A 157 23.90 7.76 -9.85
C LYS A 157 23.36 9.10 -9.31
N ILE A 158 22.32 9.64 -9.94
CA ILE A 158 21.67 10.89 -9.47
C ILE A 158 21.09 10.70 -8.08
N ALA A 159 20.42 9.58 -7.81
CA ALA A 159 19.88 9.26 -6.52
C ALA A 159 20.97 9.18 -5.43
N GLU A 160 22.12 8.57 -5.75
CA GLU A 160 23.29 8.55 -4.87
C GLU A 160 23.83 9.96 -4.60
N GLU A 161 24.00 10.79 -5.65
CA GLU A 161 24.44 12.18 -5.53
C GLU A 161 23.44 13.06 -4.71
N GLN A 162 22.15 12.73 -4.76
CA GLN A 162 21.11 13.36 -3.95
C GLN A 162 21.06 12.83 -2.50
N GLY A 163 21.86 11.82 -2.17
CA GLY A 163 21.87 11.17 -0.86
C GLY A 163 20.61 10.36 -0.57
N TYR A 164 19.95 9.83 -1.61
CA TYR A 164 18.77 8.99 -1.42
C TYR A 164 19.12 7.73 -0.62
N ASP A 165 18.33 7.47 0.42
CA ASP A 165 18.35 6.23 1.20
C ASP A 165 16.92 5.73 1.38
N ARG A 166 16.70 4.43 1.23
CA ARG A 166 15.38 3.78 1.48
C ARG A 166 14.83 4.06 2.87
N LYS A 167 15.68 4.35 3.84
CA LYS A 167 15.28 4.80 5.19
C LYS A 167 14.34 6.00 5.16
N MET A 168 14.47 6.88 4.17
CA MET A 168 13.55 8.02 4.01
C MET A 168 12.09 7.54 3.84
N ALA A 169 11.85 6.45 3.09
CA ALA A 169 10.53 5.85 2.95
C ALA A 169 10.04 5.18 4.25
N TRP A 170 10.96 4.59 5.04
CA TRP A 170 10.62 4.04 6.37
C TRP A 170 10.26 5.15 7.36
N ASP A 171 10.99 6.28 7.33
CA ASP A 171 10.68 7.48 8.12
C ASP A 171 9.32 8.06 7.75
N ASP A 172 8.99 8.11 6.46
CA ASP A 172 7.67 8.53 5.99
C ASP A 172 6.57 7.58 6.50
N GLY A 173 6.82 6.27 6.53
CA GLY A 173 5.91 5.27 7.10
C GLY A 173 5.67 5.49 8.59
N ARG A 174 6.73 5.72 9.37
CA ARG A 174 6.64 6.04 10.81
C ARG A 174 5.88 7.35 11.05
N ALA A 175 6.21 8.39 10.30
CA ALA A 175 5.53 9.68 10.38
C ALA A 175 4.03 9.58 10.06
N ALA A 176 3.67 8.74 9.09
CA ALA A 176 2.28 8.51 8.70
C ALA A 176 1.48 7.81 9.80
N ILE A 177 2.00 6.73 10.42
CA ILE A 177 1.35 6.06 11.55
C ILE A 177 1.20 7.03 12.72
N ALA A 178 2.27 7.76 13.08
CA ALA A 178 2.25 8.74 14.15
C ALA A 178 1.20 9.84 13.90
N TYR A 179 1.08 10.31 12.64
CA TYR A 179 0.05 11.27 12.25
C TYR A 179 -1.36 10.70 12.47
N VAL A 180 -1.65 9.49 12.02
CA VAL A 180 -2.97 8.85 12.20
C VAL A 180 -3.26 8.68 13.69
N ARG A 181 -2.29 8.19 14.49
CA ARG A 181 -2.45 7.98 15.93
C ARG A 181 -2.67 9.30 16.69
N LYS A 182 -2.05 10.40 16.28
CA LYS A 182 -2.29 11.74 16.84
C LYS A 182 -3.67 12.30 16.51
N ASN A 183 -4.31 11.81 15.44
CA ASN A 183 -5.58 12.34 14.93
C ASN A 183 -6.74 11.32 15.01
N VAL A 184 -6.68 10.37 15.94
CA VAL A 184 -7.67 9.29 16.08
C VAL A 184 -9.10 9.79 16.25
N GLU A 185 -9.31 10.88 16.99
CA GLU A 185 -10.64 11.49 17.20
C GLU A 185 -11.21 12.02 15.88
N LYS A 186 -10.39 12.68 15.06
CA LYS A 186 -10.78 13.21 13.74
C LYS A 186 -11.29 12.10 12.83
N TYR A 187 -10.68 10.92 12.90
CA TYR A 187 -10.95 9.81 11.97
C TYR A 187 -11.84 8.72 12.57
N GLY A 188 -12.22 8.83 13.84
CA GLY A 188 -13.00 7.81 14.53
C GLY A 188 -12.25 6.48 14.67
N VAL A 189 -10.95 6.53 14.92
CA VAL A 189 -10.04 5.38 14.97
C VAL A 189 -9.68 5.03 16.40
N ASN A 190 -9.60 3.75 16.72
CA ASN A 190 -9.05 3.26 17.98
C ASN A 190 -7.50 3.36 17.92
N PRO A 191 -6.84 4.07 18.86
CA PRO A 191 -5.38 4.21 18.85
C PRO A 191 -4.61 2.90 19.00
N ARG A 192 -5.28 1.79 19.36
CA ARG A 192 -4.71 0.43 19.48
C ARG A 192 -5.10 -0.49 18.32
N ALA A 193 -5.62 0.05 17.23
CA ALA A 193 -6.00 -0.70 16.03
C ALA A 193 -5.52 0.01 14.75
N ILE A 194 -4.30 0.52 14.76
CA ILE A 194 -3.66 1.21 13.63
C ILE A 194 -2.53 0.33 13.09
N GLY A 195 -2.73 -0.27 11.93
CA GLY A 195 -1.72 -1.12 11.30
C GLY A 195 -1.18 -0.57 10.00
N ILE A 196 -0.30 -1.36 9.40
CA ILE A 196 0.35 -1.03 8.14
C ILE A 196 0.34 -2.24 7.21
N ILE A 197 -0.01 -2.01 5.94
CA ILE A 197 0.07 -3.00 4.88
C ILE A 197 0.91 -2.47 3.72
N GLY A 198 1.73 -3.33 3.12
CA GLY A 198 2.58 -2.89 2.01
C GLY A 198 2.82 -3.97 0.97
N PHE A 199 3.03 -3.52 -0.26
CA PHE A 199 3.16 -4.31 -1.47
C PHE A 199 4.59 -4.24 -1.98
N SER A 200 5.25 -5.36 -2.27
CA SER A 200 6.61 -5.37 -2.84
C SER A 200 7.57 -4.47 -2.02
N ALA A 201 8.07 -3.37 -2.59
CA ALA A 201 8.87 -2.38 -1.88
C ALA A 201 8.13 -1.76 -0.68
N GLY A 202 6.80 -1.59 -0.76
CA GLY A 202 5.96 -1.19 0.38
C GLY A 202 5.97 -2.22 1.51
N GLY A 203 6.10 -3.52 1.20
CA GLY A 203 6.31 -4.58 2.19
C GLY A 203 7.65 -4.44 2.93
N ASN A 204 8.69 -3.93 2.26
CA ASN A 204 9.94 -3.55 2.92
C ASN A 204 9.74 -2.41 3.94
N ILE A 205 8.90 -1.42 3.60
CA ILE A 205 8.54 -0.34 4.55
C ILE A 205 7.85 -0.94 5.78
N VAL A 206 6.84 -1.80 5.57
CA VAL A 206 6.14 -2.50 6.67
C VAL A 206 7.13 -3.19 7.60
N TYR A 207 8.05 -3.97 7.01
CA TYR A 207 9.05 -4.72 7.75
C TYR A 207 9.96 -3.82 8.59
N HIS A 208 10.51 -2.75 8.00
CA HIS A 208 11.43 -1.86 8.71
C HIS A 208 10.73 -0.94 9.72
N VAL A 209 9.48 -0.53 9.47
CA VAL A 209 8.67 0.17 10.47
C VAL A 209 8.35 -0.74 11.65
N ALA A 210 8.14 -2.03 11.43
CA ALA A 210 7.95 -2.98 12.52
C ALA A 210 9.22 -3.21 13.36
N LEU A 211 10.41 -3.17 12.73
CA LEU A 211 11.69 -3.34 13.44
C LEU A 211 12.17 -2.10 14.21
N ASP A 212 11.82 -0.90 13.72
CA ASP A 212 12.31 0.37 14.25
C ASP A 212 11.14 1.37 14.33
N HIS A 213 10.60 1.54 15.53
CA HIS A 213 9.48 2.43 15.84
C HIS A 213 9.58 2.95 17.27
N ASP A 214 8.86 4.03 17.53
CA ASP A 214 8.55 4.51 18.86
C ASP A 214 7.08 4.22 19.22
N GLU A 215 6.61 4.64 20.39
CA GLU A 215 5.24 4.45 20.83
C GLU A 215 4.20 5.04 19.86
N MET A 216 4.52 6.19 19.24
CA MET A 216 3.59 6.88 18.32
C MET A 216 3.56 6.23 16.95
N SER A 217 4.66 5.68 16.47
CA SER A 217 4.81 5.09 15.15
C SER A 217 4.69 3.56 15.13
N ARG A 218 4.50 2.90 16.28
CA ARG A 218 4.32 1.45 16.40
C ARG A 218 3.05 0.99 15.68
N PRO A 219 3.14 0.07 14.70
CA PRO A 219 1.93 -0.53 14.13
C PRO A 219 1.33 -1.58 15.09
N ASP A 220 -0.01 -1.68 15.12
CA ASP A 220 -0.71 -2.68 15.92
C ASP A 220 -0.90 -4.01 15.19
N PHE A 221 -0.75 -4.03 13.87
CA PHE A 221 -0.73 -5.20 12.99
C PHE A 221 -0.02 -4.92 11.68
N LEU A 222 0.42 -5.97 11.01
CA LEU A 222 1.20 -5.92 9.76
C LEU A 222 0.54 -6.73 8.66
N GLY A 223 0.58 -6.19 7.43
CA GLY A 223 0.27 -6.91 6.20
C GLY A 223 1.43 -6.81 5.21
N MET A 224 1.97 -7.94 4.77
CA MET A 224 3.06 -7.98 3.79
C MET A 224 2.59 -8.75 2.55
N ILE A 225 2.36 -8.01 1.45
CA ILE A 225 1.83 -8.58 0.20
C ILE A 225 2.97 -8.67 -0.81
N TYR A 226 3.34 -9.90 -1.21
CA TYR A 226 4.53 -10.19 -2.03
C TYR A 226 5.72 -9.29 -1.67
N PRO A 227 6.13 -9.26 -0.37
CA PRO A 227 7.13 -8.32 0.10
C PRO A 227 8.49 -8.57 -0.57
N ALA A 228 9.29 -7.51 -0.68
CA ALA A 228 10.65 -7.58 -1.20
C ALA A 228 11.68 -7.07 -0.18
N TRP A 229 12.90 -7.58 -0.24
CA TRP A 229 14.08 -7.13 0.54
C TRP A 229 13.82 -7.05 2.06
N PHE A 230 13.42 -8.15 2.65
CA PHE A 230 13.28 -8.34 4.09
C PHE A 230 14.17 -9.48 4.58
N GLU A 231 14.37 -9.57 5.87
CA GLU A 231 15.14 -10.60 6.55
C GLU A 231 14.22 -11.42 7.49
N ASP A 232 14.76 -12.35 8.24
CA ASP A 232 14.05 -13.15 9.24
C ASP A 232 14.12 -12.56 10.66
N LYS A 233 14.44 -11.26 10.77
CA LYS A 233 14.45 -10.55 12.06
C LYS A 233 13.03 -10.24 12.51
N VAL A 234 12.83 -10.31 13.82
CA VAL A 234 11.57 -10.01 14.50
C VAL A 234 11.81 -8.85 15.47
N PRO A 235 10.87 -7.88 15.58
CA PRO A 235 11.01 -6.80 16.55
C PRO A 235 10.95 -7.31 18.00
N ASP A 236 11.47 -6.53 18.93
CA ASP A 236 11.49 -6.87 20.36
C ASP A 236 10.07 -6.95 20.95
N ASP A 237 9.12 -6.20 20.38
CA ASP A 237 7.69 -6.18 20.75
C ASP A 237 6.80 -6.57 19.55
N PRO A 238 6.83 -7.84 19.13
CA PRO A 238 6.18 -8.30 17.91
C PRO A 238 4.65 -8.14 17.96
N MET A 239 4.07 -7.90 16.78
CA MET A 239 2.64 -7.72 16.57
C MET A 239 2.09 -8.76 15.58
N PRO A 240 0.75 -8.90 15.44
CA PRO A 240 0.13 -9.78 14.45
C PRO A 240 0.66 -9.52 13.03
N LEU A 241 0.97 -10.58 12.27
CA LEU A 241 1.51 -10.53 10.92
C LEU A 241 0.70 -11.38 9.95
N PHE A 242 0.28 -10.76 8.85
CA PHE A 242 -0.33 -11.42 7.69
C PHE A 242 0.60 -11.33 6.50
N ILE A 243 0.80 -12.44 5.79
CA ILE A 243 1.60 -12.50 4.56
C ILE A 243 0.79 -13.12 3.43
N ALA A 244 0.82 -12.49 2.24
CA ALA A 244 0.25 -13.06 1.03
C ALA A 244 1.23 -12.94 -0.14
N ALA A 245 1.50 -14.05 -0.82
CA ALA A 245 2.43 -14.09 -1.96
C ALA A 245 1.99 -15.11 -3.01
N SER A 246 2.58 -15.09 -4.19
CA SER A 246 2.32 -16.05 -5.26
C SER A 246 3.51 -16.95 -5.51
N THR A 247 3.27 -18.27 -5.66
CA THR A 247 4.31 -19.22 -6.11
C THR A 247 4.70 -19.03 -7.59
N ALA A 248 3.87 -18.30 -8.36
CA ALA A 248 4.20 -17.94 -9.74
C ALA A 248 5.30 -16.87 -9.86
N GLU A 249 5.73 -16.29 -8.72
CA GLU A 249 6.84 -15.31 -8.63
C GLU A 249 8.23 -15.93 -8.61
N ALA A 250 8.37 -17.24 -8.81
CA ALA A 250 9.63 -17.98 -8.66
C ALA A 250 10.82 -17.45 -9.49
N SER A 251 10.61 -16.44 -10.34
CA SER A 251 11.66 -15.77 -11.11
C SER A 251 12.18 -14.48 -10.47
N SER A 252 11.54 -13.94 -9.42
CA SER A 252 12.05 -12.77 -8.72
C SER A 252 12.91 -13.20 -7.55
N ALA A 253 14.16 -12.75 -7.51
CA ALA A 253 15.16 -13.09 -6.50
C ALA A 253 14.77 -12.67 -5.06
N ASN A 254 13.57 -12.15 -4.85
CA ASN A 254 13.10 -11.59 -3.59
C ASN A 254 11.63 -11.93 -3.30
N GLY A 255 11.04 -12.92 -4.00
CA GLY A 255 9.65 -13.29 -3.83
C GLY A 255 9.41 -14.20 -2.62
N PHE A 256 8.51 -15.15 -2.79
CA PHE A 256 8.13 -16.12 -1.75
C PHE A 256 9.31 -16.84 -1.06
N GLY A 257 10.53 -16.86 -1.69
CA GLY A 257 11.69 -17.61 -1.20
C GLY A 257 12.11 -17.32 0.25
N ASP A 258 12.04 -16.07 0.70
CA ASP A 258 12.44 -15.67 2.06
C ASP A 258 11.28 -15.72 3.07
N THR A 259 10.04 -15.84 2.59
CA THR A 259 8.84 -15.88 3.42
C THR A 259 8.83 -17.02 4.44
N PRO A 260 9.26 -18.26 4.13
CA PRO A 260 9.34 -19.34 5.13
C PRO A 260 10.29 -19.05 6.30
N ALA A 261 11.40 -18.36 6.06
CA ALA A 261 12.34 -17.99 7.13
C ALA A 261 11.70 -16.98 8.08
N LEU A 262 11.08 -15.91 7.54
CA LEU A 262 10.34 -14.92 8.32
C LEU A 262 9.16 -15.57 9.07
N TYR A 263 8.40 -16.45 8.43
CA TYR A 263 7.34 -17.24 9.07
C TYR A 263 7.86 -18.00 10.29
N ASN A 264 8.94 -18.75 10.13
CA ASN A 264 9.53 -19.55 11.21
C ASN A 264 10.03 -18.67 12.38
N ALA A 265 10.59 -17.51 12.08
CA ALA A 265 11.05 -16.56 13.09
C ALA A 265 9.84 -15.95 13.84
N TRP A 266 8.82 -15.49 13.12
CA TRP A 266 7.63 -14.87 13.72
C TRP A 266 6.79 -15.85 14.53
N ASN A 267 6.64 -17.10 14.07
CA ASN A 267 5.90 -18.15 14.78
C ASN A 267 6.46 -18.44 16.19
N LYS A 268 7.77 -18.20 16.42
CA LYS A 268 8.38 -18.34 17.75
C LYS A 268 7.89 -17.30 18.75
N THR A 269 7.39 -16.15 18.27
CA THR A 269 6.87 -15.07 19.13
C THR A 269 5.49 -15.37 19.71
N ARG A 270 4.77 -16.34 19.14
CA ARG A 270 3.38 -16.70 19.46
C ARG A 270 2.36 -15.57 19.18
N GLN A 271 2.76 -14.54 18.44
CA GLN A 271 1.80 -13.56 17.92
C GLN A 271 0.96 -14.21 16.82
N PRO A 272 -0.28 -13.75 16.61
CA PRO A 272 -1.09 -14.19 15.48
C PRO A 272 -0.31 -14.05 14.16
N LEU A 273 -0.32 -15.10 13.36
CA LEU A 273 0.43 -15.18 12.12
C LEU A 273 -0.36 -15.98 11.09
N GLU A 274 -0.61 -15.36 9.94
CA GLU A 274 -1.17 -16.05 8.78
C GLU A 274 -0.29 -15.86 7.55
N ILE A 275 -0.17 -16.94 6.74
CA ILE A 275 0.51 -16.89 5.45
C ILE A 275 -0.36 -17.55 4.38
N HIS A 276 -0.54 -16.86 3.26
CA HIS A 276 -1.29 -17.33 2.10
C HIS A 276 -0.40 -17.36 0.86
N SER A 277 -0.28 -18.56 0.27
CA SER A 277 0.48 -18.78 -0.96
C SER A 277 -0.48 -19.12 -2.09
N PHE A 278 -0.55 -18.26 -3.11
CA PHE A 278 -1.42 -18.44 -4.27
C PHE A 278 -0.65 -19.08 -5.42
N THR A 279 -1.29 -20.00 -6.15
CA THR A 279 -0.74 -20.58 -7.39
C THR A 279 -0.92 -19.68 -8.60
N ARG A 280 -1.73 -18.62 -8.47
CA ARG A 280 -2.02 -17.59 -9.49
C ARG A 280 -1.73 -16.23 -8.95
N GLY A 281 -1.55 -15.28 -9.83
CA GLY A 281 -1.06 -13.95 -9.53
C GLY A 281 0.43 -13.87 -9.83
N PHE A 282 0.86 -12.77 -10.43
CA PHE A 282 2.26 -12.46 -10.63
C PHE A 282 2.69 -11.48 -9.55
N HIS A 283 3.97 -11.17 -9.47
CA HIS A 283 4.42 -10.03 -8.67
C HIS A 283 3.63 -8.76 -9.07
N GLY A 284 3.12 -8.01 -8.10
CA GLY A 284 2.28 -6.84 -8.37
C GLY A 284 0.81 -7.16 -8.66
N PHE A 285 0.25 -8.26 -8.14
CA PHE A 285 -1.18 -8.55 -8.33
C PHE A 285 -2.08 -7.50 -7.67
N GLY A 286 -1.67 -6.83 -6.58
CA GLY A 286 -2.41 -5.76 -5.91
C GLY A 286 -3.87 -6.11 -5.63
N TYR A 287 -4.75 -5.13 -5.77
CA TYR A 287 -6.19 -5.33 -5.79
C TYR A 287 -6.80 -4.70 -7.05
N ARG A 288 -7.56 -5.50 -7.80
CA ARG A 288 -8.24 -5.10 -9.04
C ARG A 288 -9.69 -5.57 -9.01
N GLU A 289 -10.60 -4.73 -9.44
CA GLU A 289 -12.03 -5.07 -9.53
C GLU A 289 -12.35 -5.90 -10.80
N ASN A 290 -11.56 -6.94 -11.07
CA ASN A 290 -11.63 -7.77 -12.27
C ASN A 290 -11.96 -9.23 -12.00
N GLY A 291 -12.36 -9.58 -10.77
CA GLY A 291 -12.74 -10.93 -10.36
C GLY A 291 -11.59 -11.94 -10.31
N GLN A 292 -10.33 -11.51 -10.31
CA GLN A 292 -9.20 -12.42 -10.16
C GLN A 292 -9.27 -13.16 -8.82
N SER A 293 -9.04 -14.47 -8.85
CA SER A 293 -9.12 -15.31 -7.64
C SER A 293 -8.14 -14.93 -6.54
N VAL A 294 -7.02 -14.28 -6.90
CA VAL A 294 -6.01 -13.82 -5.94
C VAL A 294 -6.54 -12.66 -5.07
N ASN A 295 -7.55 -11.91 -5.54
CA ASN A 295 -8.15 -10.80 -4.78
C ASN A 295 -8.78 -11.24 -3.46
N ILE A 296 -9.00 -12.53 -3.25
CA ILE A 296 -9.48 -13.08 -1.97
C ILE A 296 -8.57 -12.72 -0.78
N TRP A 297 -7.31 -12.33 -1.04
CA TRP A 297 -6.38 -11.92 0.01
C TRP A 297 -6.95 -10.77 0.87
N THR A 298 -7.74 -9.87 0.29
CA THR A 298 -8.37 -8.76 1.04
C THR A 298 -9.37 -9.27 2.07
N THR A 299 -10.20 -10.24 1.71
CA THR A 299 -11.14 -10.89 2.62
C THR A 299 -10.40 -11.69 3.70
N LEU A 300 -9.37 -12.46 3.31
CA LEU A 300 -8.55 -13.21 4.26
C LEU A 300 -7.85 -12.28 5.27
N PHE A 301 -7.37 -11.12 4.81
CA PHE A 301 -6.78 -10.13 5.70
C PHE A 301 -7.83 -9.51 6.65
N TYR A 302 -9.04 -9.26 6.16
CA TYR A 302 -10.14 -8.77 7.00
C TYR A 302 -10.49 -9.79 8.09
N ASP A 303 -10.65 -11.06 7.73
CA ASP A 303 -10.93 -12.16 8.67
C ASP A 303 -9.79 -12.32 9.69
N PHE A 304 -8.53 -12.17 9.25
CA PHE A 304 -7.37 -12.15 10.14
C PHE A 304 -7.47 -11.03 11.18
N LEU A 305 -7.84 -9.81 10.77
CA LEU A 305 -8.00 -8.67 11.70
C LEU A 305 -9.14 -8.91 12.69
N ASP A 306 -10.26 -9.50 12.25
CA ASP A 306 -11.38 -9.85 13.13
C ASP A 306 -10.98 -10.94 14.15
N ASN A 307 -10.29 -11.98 13.71
CA ASN A 307 -9.73 -13.02 14.59
C ASN A 307 -8.75 -12.45 15.61
N CYS A 308 -7.99 -11.42 15.27
CA CYS A 308 -7.10 -10.68 16.18
C CYS A 308 -7.86 -9.70 17.10
N LYS A 309 -9.20 -9.58 16.98
CA LYS A 309 -10.04 -8.63 17.72
C LYS A 309 -9.62 -7.17 17.54
N LEU A 310 -9.21 -6.83 16.32
CA LEU A 310 -8.80 -5.47 15.93
C LEU A 310 -9.95 -4.69 15.29
N LEU A 311 -11.06 -5.38 14.95
CA LEU A 311 -12.28 -4.79 14.44
C LEU A 311 -13.34 -4.66 15.54
N ASN A 312 -14.24 -3.68 15.45
CA ASN A 312 -15.38 -3.47 16.35
C ASN A 312 -14.99 -3.28 17.85
N GLN A 313 -13.96 -2.49 18.12
CA GLN A 313 -13.55 -2.12 19.47
C GLN A 313 -14.11 -0.76 19.89
#